data_96d223efc9661eba7454b4b68030b6c1
#
_entry.id   96d223efc9661eba7454b4b68030b6c1
#
_cell.length_a   1.000
_cell.length_b   1.000
_cell.length_c   1.000
_cell.angle_alpha   90.00
_cell.angle_beta   90.00
_cell.angle_gamma   90.00
#
_symmetry.space_group_name_H-M   'P 1'
#
loop_
_entity.id
_entity.type
_entity.pdbx_description
1 polymer ?
#
loop_
_entity_poly.entity_id
_entity_poly.type
_entity_poly.pdbx_seq_one_letter_code
_entity_poly.pdbx_strand_id
1 'polypeptide(L)'
;MGWLNALLVMAVVVSQTAELPPPFPRPGTTSLLENDAVAVWNVSWLKQQYPLHTHRYDLVGVSYSEGDRIITQEKGPGRLVNTKAWVFQTNRANVTHVEEGASDPPMRAVLIEVKTPAPRPATAEPADGLRQVAGAPAWENNRAAAWVVMPGSSAPTHRHVGDAVELIFDGSTTPKAAFVPAGTVHAGPTPADGARAYIFEIK
;
A
#
# COMPACT_ATOMS: atom_id res chain seq x y z
N MET A 1 -27.70 -29.81 62.46
CA MET A 1 -28.25 -29.35 61.17
C MET A 1 -27.22 -28.41 60.51
N GLY A 2 -26.38 -28.93 59.60
CA GLY A 2 -25.31 -28.16 58.95
C GLY A 2 -25.75 -27.80 57.55
N TRP A 3 -25.73 -26.51 57.23
CA TRP A 3 -26.02 -26.01 55.86
C TRP A 3 -24.72 -25.98 55.04
N LEU A 4 -24.62 -26.82 54.02
CA LEU A 4 -23.58 -26.72 53.00
C LEU A 4 -23.95 -25.61 52.01
N ASN A 5 -23.21 -24.51 52.01
CA ASN A 5 -23.26 -23.51 50.97
C ASN A 5 -22.43 -23.99 49.78
N ALA A 6 -23.09 -24.42 48.71
CA ALA A 6 -22.43 -24.71 47.44
C ALA A 6 -22.15 -23.40 46.70
N LEU A 7 -20.87 -23.02 46.58
CA LEU A 7 -20.43 -21.91 45.72
C LEU A 7 -20.48 -22.37 44.25
N LEU A 8 -21.39 -21.82 43.48
CA LEU A 8 -21.45 -22.01 42.03
C LEU A 8 -20.43 -21.07 41.38
N VAL A 9 -19.28 -21.60 40.95
CA VAL A 9 -18.28 -20.86 40.15
C VAL A 9 -18.74 -20.87 38.71
N MET A 10 -19.28 -19.74 38.22
CA MET A 10 -19.53 -19.54 36.77
C MET A 10 -18.21 -19.25 36.08
N ALA A 11 -17.74 -20.19 35.25
CA ALA A 11 -16.63 -19.94 34.33
C ALA A 11 -17.13 -19.07 33.15
N VAL A 12 -16.67 -17.83 33.08
CA VAL A 12 -16.90 -16.97 31.93
C VAL A 12 -15.94 -17.42 30.80
N VAL A 13 -16.46 -18.12 29.82
CA VAL A 13 -15.71 -18.43 28.60
C VAL A 13 -15.66 -17.17 27.74
N VAL A 14 -14.56 -16.42 27.82
CA VAL A 14 -14.26 -15.32 26.90
C VAL A 14 -13.87 -15.96 25.57
N SER A 15 -14.79 -15.98 24.62
CA SER A 15 -14.50 -16.38 23.25
C SER A 15 -13.60 -15.30 22.63
N GLN A 16 -12.31 -15.57 22.54
CA GLN A 16 -11.41 -14.74 21.74
C GLN A 16 -11.74 -14.95 20.26
N THR A 17 -12.34 -13.97 19.62
CA THR A 17 -12.41 -13.94 18.15
C THR A 17 -10.98 -13.86 17.64
N ALA A 18 -10.51 -14.91 16.94
CA ALA A 18 -9.19 -14.91 16.36
C ALA A 18 -9.07 -13.74 15.37
N GLU A 19 -8.05 -12.91 15.55
CA GLU A 19 -7.76 -11.80 14.65
C GLU A 19 -7.43 -12.37 13.26
N LEU A 20 -8.04 -11.81 12.21
CA LEU A 20 -7.74 -12.22 10.83
C LEU A 20 -6.30 -11.85 10.47
N PRO A 21 -5.63 -12.66 9.63
CA PRO A 21 -4.27 -12.35 9.20
C PRO A 21 -4.23 -11.04 8.42
N PRO A 22 -3.08 -10.35 8.39
CA PRO A 22 -2.85 -9.22 7.50
C PRO A 22 -2.77 -9.70 6.03
N PRO A 23 -2.90 -8.79 5.04
CA PRO A 23 -2.79 -9.15 3.63
C PRO A 23 -1.38 -9.60 3.24
N PHE A 24 -0.35 -9.16 3.97
CA PHE A 24 1.07 -9.43 3.70
C PHE A 24 1.81 -9.81 5.00
N PRO A 25 2.89 -10.65 4.89
CA PRO A 25 3.36 -11.35 3.68
C PRO A 25 2.45 -12.53 3.28
N ARG A 26 2.47 -12.87 1.97
CA ARG A 26 1.77 -14.03 1.41
C ARG A 26 2.53 -14.56 0.18
N PRO A 27 2.21 -15.74 -0.37
CA PRO A 27 2.78 -16.20 -1.64
C PRO A 27 2.64 -15.15 -2.74
N GLY A 28 3.70 -14.91 -3.50
CA GLY A 28 3.75 -13.87 -4.54
C GLY A 28 4.08 -12.47 -4.02
N THR A 29 4.50 -12.31 -2.76
CA THR A 29 4.92 -11.01 -2.23
C THR A 29 6.38 -11.00 -1.78
N THR A 30 7.01 -9.83 -1.94
CA THR A 30 8.36 -9.55 -1.45
C THR A 30 8.37 -8.16 -0.80
N SER A 31 8.89 -8.05 0.42
CA SER A 31 9.11 -6.75 1.05
C SER A 31 10.24 -6.03 0.32
N LEU A 32 9.99 -4.78 -0.10
CA LEU A 32 10.98 -3.90 -0.71
C LEU A 32 11.60 -2.97 0.34
N LEU A 33 10.80 -2.56 1.31
CA LEU A 33 11.19 -1.63 2.35
C LEU A 33 10.18 -1.72 3.50
N GLU A 34 10.67 -1.60 4.73
CA GLU A 34 9.81 -1.51 5.92
C GLU A 34 10.46 -0.63 6.99
N ASN A 35 9.67 0.28 7.58
CA ASN A 35 10.01 1.08 8.74
C ASN A 35 8.75 1.41 9.56
N ASP A 36 8.85 2.33 10.53
CA ASP A 36 7.72 2.70 11.39
C ASP A 36 6.62 3.47 10.65
N ALA A 37 6.93 4.12 9.53
CA ALA A 37 5.99 4.93 8.76
C ALA A 37 5.27 4.13 7.66
N VAL A 38 5.97 3.21 6.99
CA VAL A 38 5.45 2.48 5.83
C VAL A 38 5.97 1.03 5.76
N ALA A 39 5.21 0.17 5.06
CA ALA A 39 5.72 -1.08 4.51
C ALA A 39 5.43 -1.12 3.00
N VAL A 40 6.44 -1.42 2.20
CA VAL A 40 6.37 -1.43 0.73
C VAL A 40 6.52 -2.85 0.22
N TRP A 41 5.52 -3.31 -0.51
CA TRP A 41 5.41 -4.68 -0.99
C TRP A 41 5.41 -4.74 -2.52
N ASN A 42 6.28 -5.56 -3.09
CA ASN A 42 6.12 -6.03 -4.47
C ASN A 42 5.17 -7.22 -4.46
N VAL A 43 4.03 -7.10 -5.13
CA VAL A 43 2.93 -8.07 -5.08
C VAL A 43 2.65 -8.64 -6.45
N SER A 44 2.59 -9.97 -6.53
CA SER A 44 2.08 -10.72 -7.68
C SER A 44 0.85 -11.50 -7.24
N TRP A 45 -0.27 -11.32 -7.93
CA TRP A 45 -1.47 -12.13 -7.69
C TRP A 45 -1.37 -13.45 -8.45
N LEU A 46 -0.72 -14.44 -7.82
CA LEU A 46 -0.63 -15.78 -8.38
C LEU A 46 -2.04 -16.35 -8.59
N LYS A 47 -2.19 -17.27 -9.55
CA LYS A 47 -3.48 -17.90 -9.89
C LYS A 47 -3.91 -18.89 -8.77
N GLN A 48 -4.27 -18.30 -7.64
CA GLN A 48 -4.76 -18.99 -6.43
C GLN A 48 -5.58 -18.05 -5.57
N GLN A 49 -6.45 -18.61 -4.74
CA GLN A 49 -7.16 -17.87 -3.72
C GLN A 49 -6.26 -17.67 -2.49
N TYR A 50 -6.29 -16.47 -1.94
CA TYR A 50 -5.61 -16.12 -0.69
C TYR A 50 -6.58 -16.16 0.50
N PRO A 51 -6.09 -16.37 1.72
CA PRO A 51 -6.96 -16.38 2.91
C PRO A 51 -7.77 -15.09 3.08
N LEU A 52 -8.91 -15.20 3.75
CA LEU A 52 -9.64 -14.02 4.26
C LEU A 52 -8.70 -13.24 5.16
N HIS A 53 -8.55 -11.94 4.88
CA HIS A 53 -7.64 -11.06 5.60
C HIS A 53 -8.24 -9.67 5.82
N THR A 54 -7.66 -8.92 6.74
CA THR A 54 -8.05 -7.54 7.02
C THR A 54 -6.86 -6.61 6.82
N HIS A 55 -7.05 -5.55 6.06
CA HIS A 55 -6.06 -4.48 5.94
C HIS A 55 -5.96 -3.70 7.23
N ARG A 56 -4.82 -3.75 7.91
CA ARG A 56 -4.57 -2.98 9.14
C ARG A 56 -4.33 -1.51 8.86
N TYR A 57 -3.81 -1.19 7.68
CA TYR A 57 -3.39 0.14 7.27
C TYR A 57 -4.07 0.55 5.97
N ASP A 58 -4.16 1.86 5.75
CA ASP A 58 -4.49 2.39 4.44
C ASP A 58 -3.39 1.98 3.45
N LEU A 59 -3.80 1.68 2.23
CA LEU A 59 -2.92 1.18 1.19
C LEU A 59 -3.01 2.08 -0.04
N VAL A 60 -1.85 2.46 -0.56
CA VAL A 60 -1.70 3.17 -1.82
C VAL A 60 -0.64 2.47 -2.67
N GLY A 61 -0.63 2.69 -3.98
CA GLY A 61 0.39 2.08 -4.83
C GLY A 61 0.08 2.18 -6.30
N VAL A 62 0.77 1.38 -7.11
CA VAL A 62 0.61 1.35 -8.56
C VAL A 62 0.74 -0.07 -9.09
N SER A 63 -0.18 -0.49 -9.98
CA SER A 63 0.00 -1.70 -10.79
C SER A 63 1.01 -1.41 -11.89
N TYR A 64 1.93 -2.33 -12.15
CA TYR A 64 2.92 -2.19 -13.24
C TYR A 64 2.83 -3.31 -14.28
N SER A 65 1.91 -4.24 -14.10
CA SER A 65 1.43 -5.13 -15.15
C SER A 65 -0.09 -5.17 -15.16
N GLU A 66 -0.67 -5.51 -16.28
CA GLU A 66 -2.10 -5.78 -16.36
C GLU A 66 -2.41 -7.20 -15.88
N GLY A 67 -3.66 -7.44 -15.54
CA GLY A 67 -4.17 -8.76 -15.18
C GLY A 67 -5.50 -8.68 -14.43
N ASP A 68 -6.04 -9.86 -14.19
CA ASP A 68 -7.32 -10.05 -13.55
C ASP A 68 -7.15 -10.61 -12.13
N ARG A 69 -8.02 -10.18 -11.24
CA ARG A 69 -8.19 -10.73 -9.91
C ARG A 69 -9.67 -10.76 -9.53
N ILE A 70 -10.03 -11.70 -8.67
CA ILE A 70 -11.36 -11.77 -8.07
C ILE A 70 -11.25 -11.24 -6.65
N ILE A 71 -12.11 -10.30 -6.30
CA ILE A 71 -12.22 -9.75 -4.94
C ILE A 71 -13.59 -10.15 -4.39
N THR A 72 -13.59 -10.89 -3.29
CA THR A 72 -14.79 -11.33 -2.58
C THR A 72 -14.82 -10.64 -1.22
N GLN A 73 -15.78 -9.75 -1.01
CA GLN A 73 -16.02 -9.15 0.30
C GLN A 73 -16.43 -10.22 1.30
N GLU A 74 -16.27 -9.96 2.59
CA GLU A 74 -16.63 -10.93 3.66
C GLU A 74 -18.03 -11.55 3.46
N LYS A 75 -18.96 -10.77 2.95
CA LYS A 75 -20.33 -11.22 2.62
C LYS A 75 -20.67 -10.79 1.21
N GLY A 76 -20.74 -11.73 0.29
CA GLY A 76 -21.15 -11.44 -1.08
C GLY A 76 -20.45 -12.30 -2.14
N PRO A 77 -20.85 -12.14 -3.40
CA PRO A 77 -20.20 -12.83 -4.51
C PRO A 77 -18.83 -12.21 -4.82
N GLY A 78 -17.95 -13.02 -5.38
CA GLY A 78 -16.70 -12.55 -5.95
C GLY A 78 -16.94 -11.65 -7.15
N ARG A 79 -16.16 -10.55 -7.25
CA ARG A 79 -16.19 -9.62 -8.36
C ARG A 79 -14.88 -9.67 -9.13
N LEU A 80 -14.95 -9.94 -10.43
CA LEU A 80 -13.80 -9.84 -11.32
C LEU A 80 -13.38 -8.38 -11.48
N VAL A 81 -12.09 -8.12 -11.29
CA VAL A 81 -11.46 -6.81 -11.45
C VAL A 81 -10.36 -6.94 -12.48
N ASN A 82 -10.57 -6.37 -13.65
CA ASN A 82 -9.53 -6.20 -14.66
C ASN A 82 -8.71 -4.95 -14.31
N THR A 83 -7.42 -5.11 -14.13
CA THR A 83 -6.50 -4.01 -13.82
C THR A 83 -5.53 -3.81 -14.96
N LYS A 84 -5.38 -2.58 -15.44
CA LYS A 84 -4.38 -2.19 -16.42
C LYS A 84 -3.05 -1.86 -15.76
N ALA A 85 -1.97 -1.94 -16.52
CA ALA A 85 -0.67 -1.45 -16.06
C ALA A 85 -0.72 0.06 -15.81
N TRP A 86 0.05 0.52 -14.83
CA TRP A 86 0.25 1.93 -14.46
C TRP A 86 -1.00 2.62 -13.91
N VAL A 87 -1.91 1.85 -13.30
CA VAL A 87 -3.10 2.36 -12.60
C VAL A 87 -2.81 2.43 -11.11
N PHE A 88 -3.13 3.57 -10.50
CA PHE A 88 -3.02 3.75 -9.06
C PHE A 88 -3.98 2.82 -8.31
N GLN A 89 -3.47 2.23 -7.25
CA GLN A 89 -4.20 1.32 -6.37
C GLN A 89 -4.43 1.99 -5.02
N THR A 90 -5.59 1.74 -4.43
CA THR A 90 -5.88 2.20 -3.06
C THR A 90 -6.82 1.23 -2.36
N ASN A 91 -6.64 1.07 -1.06
CA ASN A 91 -7.58 0.42 -0.17
C ASN A 91 -7.54 1.11 1.19
N ARG A 92 -8.64 1.04 1.92
CA ARG A 92 -8.72 1.62 3.26
C ARG A 92 -8.35 0.59 4.31
N ALA A 93 -7.86 1.06 5.45
CA ALA A 93 -7.76 0.25 6.65
C ALA A 93 -9.13 -0.34 7.04
N ASN A 94 -9.10 -1.47 7.72
CA ASN A 94 -10.27 -2.23 8.20
C ASN A 94 -11.18 -2.80 7.09
N VAL A 95 -10.69 -2.87 5.85
CA VAL A 95 -11.37 -3.62 4.78
C VAL A 95 -11.00 -5.10 4.89
N THR A 96 -12.03 -5.95 4.97
CA THR A 96 -11.88 -7.41 5.04
C THR A 96 -12.37 -8.04 3.75
N HIS A 97 -11.53 -8.85 3.12
CA HIS A 97 -11.88 -9.54 1.88
C HIS A 97 -10.98 -10.75 1.60
N VAL A 98 -11.40 -11.53 0.61
CA VAL A 98 -10.60 -12.56 -0.05
C VAL A 98 -10.15 -12.02 -1.40
N GLU A 99 -8.92 -12.29 -1.79
CA GLU A 99 -8.42 -12.03 -3.14
C GLU A 99 -8.03 -13.35 -3.81
N GLU A 100 -8.16 -13.39 -5.12
CA GLU A 100 -7.71 -14.50 -5.97
C GLU A 100 -7.11 -13.94 -7.26
N GLY A 101 -5.92 -14.39 -7.64
CA GLY A 101 -5.36 -14.08 -8.95
C GLY A 101 -6.05 -14.90 -10.04
N ALA A 102 -6.49 -14.24 -11.12
CA ALA A 102 -7.29 -14.85 -12.16
C ALA A 102 -6.64 -14.83 -13.55
N SER A 103 -5.47 -14.20 -13.71
CA SER A 103 -4.73 -14.11 -14.99
C SER A 103 -3.41 -14.84 -14.96
N ASP A 104 -2.92 -15.19 -16.15
CA ASP A 104 -1.59 -15.70 -16.42
C ASP A 104 -1.04 -14.97 -17.67
N PRO A 105 0.05 -14.20 -17.54
CA PRO A 105 0.85 -13.96 -16.34
C PRO A 105 0.06 -13.23 -15.23
N PRO A 106 0.53 -13.34 -13.97
CA PRO A 106 -0.15 -12.71 -12.84
C PRO A 106 -0.07 -11.18 -12.91
N MET A 107 -1.15 -10.50 -12.51
CA MET A 107 -1.12 -9.07 -12.24
C MET A 107 -0.06 -8.74 -11.19
N ARG A 108 0.64 -7.62 -11.36
CA ARG A 108 1.69 -7.17 -10.44
C ARG A 108 1.52 -5.71 -10.05
N ALA A 109 1.82 -5.40 -8.79
CA ALA A 109 1.78 -4.03 -8.28
C ALA A 109 2.87 -3.83 -7.21
N VAL A 110 3.23 -2.56 -6.98
CA VAL A 110 3.86 -2.15 -5.72
C VAL A 110 2.79 -1.49 -4.87
N LEU A 111 2.66 -1.98 -3.65
CA LEU A 111 1.70 -1.49 -2.66
C LEU A 111 2.45 -0.98 -1.43
N ILE A 112 2.01 0.18 -0.92
CA ILE A 112 2.55 0.87 0.24
C ILE A 112 1.48 0.85 1.32
N GLU A 113 1.71 0.13 2.42
CA GLU A 113 0.92 0.25 3.64
C GLU A 113 1.38 1.50 4.39
N VAL A 114 0.45 2.42 4.63
CA VAL A 114 0.71 3.68 5.34
C VAL A 114 0.41 3.46 6.83
N LYS A 115 1.46 3.24 7.63
CA LYS A 115 1.36 2.91 9.07
C LYS A 115 1.07 4.12 9.95
N THR A 116 1.36 5.33 9.45
CA THR A 116 1.10 6.56 10.21
C THR A 116 -0.40 6.79 10.40
N PRO A 117 -0.84 7.32 11.57
CA PRO A 117 -2.24 7.68 11.80
C PRO A 117 -2.76 8.68 10.75
N ALA A 118 -4.10 8.82 10.72
CA ALA A 118 -4.86 9.67 9.78
C ALA A 118 -4.20 11.02 9.44
N PRO A 119 -4.56 11.64 8.30
CA PRO A 119 -3.76 12.66 7.64
C PRO A 119 -3.26 13.73 8.58
N ARG A 120 -1.97 14.07 8.45
CA ARG A 120 -1.38 15.21 9.14
C ARG A 120 -2.14 16.48 8.74
N PRO A 121 -2.30 17.45 9.64
CA PRO A 121 -2.82 18.76 9.25
C PRO A 121 -2.04 19.28 8.05
N ALA A 122 -2.75 19.80 7.05
CA ALA A 122 -2.11 20.38 5.88
C ALA A 122 -1.18 21.52 6.34
N THR A 123 0.12 21.30 6.24
CA THR A 123 1.10 22.38 6.37
C THR A 123 1.17 23.11 5.04
N ALA A 124 1.33 24.46 5.09
CA ALA A 124 1.54 25.21 3.88
C ALA A 124 2.76 24.67 3.15
N GLU A 125 2.61 24.33 1.88
CA GLU A 125 3.69 23.80 1.08
C GLU A 125 4.78 24.87 0.87
N PRO A 126 6.06 24.60 1.17
CA PRO A 126 7.14 25.54 0.98
C PRO A 126 7.38 25.77 -0.53
N ALA A 127 8.04 26.90 -0.87
CA ALA A 127 8.32 27.25 -2.27
C ALA A 127 9.14 26.18 -3.03
N ASP A 128 9.95 25.40 -2.31
CA ASP A 128 10.72 24.28 -2.81
C ASP A 128 10.00 22.91 -2.64
N GLY A 129 8.72 22.92 -2.24
CA GLY A 129 7.90 21.71 -2.13
C GLY A 129 7.64 21.07 -3.49
N LEU A 130 7.47 19.73 -3.50
CA LEU A 130 7.33 18.98 -4.75
C LEU A 130 6.19 19.50 -5.63
N ARG A 131 5.04 19.85 -5.07
CA ARG A 131 3.90 20.43 -5.80
C ARG A 131 4.24 21.77 -6.45
N GLN A 132 5.10 22.57 -5.81
CA GLN A 132 5.47 23.90 -6.33
C GLN A 132 6.47 23.76 -7.49
N VAL A 133 7.41 22.84 -7.42
CA VAL A 133 8.50 22.71 -8.41
C VAL A 133 8.19 21.72 -9.53
N ALA A 134 7.38 20.70 -9.27
CA ALA A 134 6.98 19.67 -10.23
C ALA A 134 5.51 19.76 -10.67
N GLY A 135 4.74 20.70 -10.12
CA GLY A 135 3.32 20.88 -10.45
C GLY A 135 2.39 19.91 -9.73
N ALA A 136 1.14 19.86 -10.19
CA ALA A 136 0.11 19.04 -9.58
C ALA A 136 0.46 17.54 -9.66
N PRO A 137 0.12 16.75 -8.63
CA PRO A 137 0.32 15.30 -8.67
C PRO A 137 -0.55 14.66 -9.76
N ALA A 138 -0.06 13.56 -10.31
CA ALA A 138 -0.80 12.74 -11.27
C ALA A 138 -2.00 12.02 -10.61
N TRP A 139 -1.91 11.80 -9.31
CA TRP A 139 -2.96 11.19 -8.51
C TRP A 139 -2.85 11.64 -7.05
N GLU A 140 -4.01 11.74 -6.39
CA GLU A 140 -4.09 12.20 -5.01
C GLU A 140 -5.34 11.68 -4.31
N ASN A 141 -5.20 11.36 -3.03
CA ASN A 141 -6.32 11.12 -2.11
C ASN A 141 -6.00 11.72 -0.72
N ASN A 142 -6.76 11.32 0.29
CA ASN A 142 -6.55 11.80 1.66
C ASN A 142 -5.33 11.17 2.38
N ARG A 143 -4.64 10.21 1.76
CA ARG A 143 -3.49 9.51 2.36
C ARG A 143 -2.17 9.73 1.64
N ALA A 144 -2.20 10.04 0.35
CA ALA A 144 -1.00 10.30 -0.42
C ALA A 144 -1.29 11.16 -1.65
N ALA A 145 -0.24 11.79 -2.15
CA ALA A 145 -0.16 12.37 -3.48
C ALA A 145 0.96 11.66 -4.26
N ALA A 146 0.77 11.44 -5.56
CA ALA A 146 1.74 10.73 -6.37
C ALA A 146 2.10 11.50 -7.65
N TRP A 147 3.40 11.60 -7.92
CA TRP A 147 3.98 12.14 -9.15
C TRP A 147 4.60 11.03 -9.97
N VAL A 148 4.57 11.18 -11.27
CA VAL A 148 5.17 10.24 -12.24
C VAL A 148 6.36 10.91 -12.90
N VAL A 149 7.51 10.26 -12.85
CA VAL A 149 8.72 10.70 -13.54
C VAL A 149 8.95 9.78 -14.73
N MET A 150 8.85 10.33 -15.92
CA MET A 150 8.94 9.60 -17.18
C MET A 150 10.40 9.33 -17.57
N PRO A 151 10.67 8.33 -18.43
CA PRO A 151 12.00 8.08 -18.98
C PRO A 151 12.62 9.34 -19.59
N GLY A 152 13.91 9.55 -19.36
CA GLY A 152 14.65 10.71 -19.88
C GLY A 152 14.33 12.05 -19.20
N SER A 153 13.45 12.05 -18.18
CA SER A 153 13.21 13.21 -17.34
C SER A 153 13.71 12.97 -15.92
N SER A 154 13.85 14.03 -15.14
CA SER A 154 14.18 13.97 -13.71
C SER A 154 13.19 14.80 -12.92
N ALA A 155 12.83 14.33 -11.74
CA ALA A 155 12.15 15.22 -10.80
C ALA A 155 13.15 16.31 -10.35
N PRO A 156 12.72 17.58 -10.31
CA PRO A 156 13.59 18.67 -9.86
C PRO A 156 14.02 18.46 -8.41
N THR A 157 15.04 19.20 -7.96
CA THR A 157 15.35 19.30 -6.54
C THR A 157 14.16 19.88 -5.79
N HIS A 158 13.72 19.18 -4.74
CA HIS A 158 12.52 19.53 -3.99
C HIS A 158 12.63 19.13 -2.52
N ARG A 159 11.69 19.65 -1.73
CA ARG A 159 11.48 19.29 -0.33
C ARG A 159 10.20 18.48 -0.18
N HIS A 160 10.27 17.39 0.57
CA HIS A 160 9.07 16.66 0.97
C HIS A 160 8.39 17.31 2.18
N VAL A 161 7.09 17.58 2.08
CA VAL A 161 6.26 18.06 3.20
C VAL A 161 5.92 16.91 4.14
N GLY A 162 5.56 15.75 3.57
CA GLY A 162 5.34 14.49 4.28
C GLY A 162 6.49 13.51 4.07
N ASP A 163 6.43 12.35 4.73
CA ASP A 163 7.31 11.24 4.38
C ASP A 163 6.99 10.79 2.95
N ALA A 164 7.99 10.34 2.21
CA ALA A 164 7.78 9.90 0.84
C ALA A 164 8.39 8.52 0.55
N VAL A 165 7.81 7.86 -0.43
CA VAL A 165 8.33 6.62 -1.02
C VAL A 165 8.58 6.84 -2.49
N GLU A 166 9.81 6.65 -2.92
CA GLU A 166 10.21 6.65 -4.32
C GLU A 166 10.27 5.22 -4.84
N LEU A 167 9.63 4.99 -5.99
CA LEU A 167 9.61 3.70 -6.67
C LEU A 167 10.25 3.84 -8.04
N ILE A 168 11.13 2.89 -8.40
CA ILE A 168 11.76 2.83 -9.73
C ILE A 168 11.45 1.48 -10.37
N PHE A 169 10.88 1.53 -11.57
CA PHE A 169 10.56 0.39 -12.43
C PHE A 169 11.48 0.42 -13.64
N ASP A 170 12.57 -0.34 -13.57
CA ASP A 170 13.63 -0.39 -14.57
C ASP A 170 13.54 -1.62 -15.50
N GLY A 171 12.37 -2.26 -15.55
CA GLY A 171 12.13 -3.49 -16.32
C GLY A 171 12.56 -4.77 -15.57
N SER A 172 13.21 -4.65 -14.42
CA SER A 172 13.50 -5.81 -13.57
C SER A 172 12.22 -6.41 -12.98
N THR A 173 12.29 -7.67 -12.55
CA THR A 173 11.18 -8.33 -11.90
C THR A 173 10.87 -7.78 -10.50
N THR A 174 11.82 -7.05 -9.92
CA THR A 174 11.73 -6.47 -8.58
C THR A 174 11.99 -4.97 -8.66
N PRO A 175 10.94 -4.13 -8.56
CA PRO A 175 11.09 -2.68 -8.48
C PRO A 175 11.94 -2.26 -7.29
N LYS A 176 12.59 -1.10 -7.39
CA LYS A 176 13.34 -0.50 -6.28
C LYS A 176 12.44 0.45 -5.52
N ALA A 177 12.63 0.51 -4.20
CA ALA A 177 11.95 1.44 -3.32
C ALA A 177 12.95 2.15 -2.42
N ALA A 178 12.75 3.45 -2.21
CA ALA A 178 13.49 4.26 -1.24
C ALA A 178 12.53 5.07 -0.39
N PHE A 179 12.85 5.24 0.88
CA PHE A 179 12.10 6.09 1.81
C PHE A 179 12.82 7.42 1.97
N VAL A 180 12.08 8.51 1.88
CA VAL A 180 12.58 9.87 2.06
C VAL A 180 11.80 10.52 3.20
N PRO A 181 12.44 10.85 4.33
CA PRO A 181 11.78 11.51 5.46
C PRO A 181 11.24 12.89 5.11
N ALA A 182 10.16 13.30 5.76
CA ALA A 182 9.62 14.67 5.70
C ALA A 182 10.70 15.71 5.99
N GLY A 183 10.66 16.84 5.30
CA GLY A 183 11.64 17.92 5.41
C GLY A 183 12.93 17.71 4.64
N THR A 184 13.19 16.53 4.09
CA THR A 184 14.38 16.25 3.28
C THR A 184 14.33 17.03 1.97
N VAL A 185 15.46 17.65 1.63
CA VAL A 185 15.68 18.30 0.32
C VAL A 185 16.64 17.44 -0.49
N HIS A 186 16.22 17.00 -1.66
CA HIS A 186 17.07 16.18 -2.54
C HIS A 186 16.69 16.33 -4.02
N ALA A 187 17.55 15.89 -4.91
CA ALA A 187 17.20 15.69 -6.32
C ALA A 187 16.34 14.42 -6.41
N GLY A 188 15.19 14.51 -7.08
CA GLY A 188 14.32 13.35 -7.28
C GLY A 188 14.90 12.31 -8.24
N PRO A 189 14.21 11.19 -8.41
CA PRO A 189 14.68 10.09 -9.23
C PRO A 189 14.82 10.51 -10.70
N THR A 190 15.85 9.97 -11.36
CA THR A 190 16.08 10.11 -12.80
C THR A 190 16.04 8.72 -13.41
N PRO A 191 14.86 8.24 -13.87
CA PRO A 191 14.75 6.93 -14.47
C PRO A 191 15.48 6.88 -15.81
N ALA A 192 16.24 5.80 -16.04
CA ALA A 192 16.91 5.53 -17.32
C ALA A 192 15.88 5.33 -18.42
N ASP A 193 16.36 5.26 -19.68
CA ASP A 193 15.52 4.96 -20.83
C ASP A 193 14.75 3.64 -20.62
N GLY A 194 13.46 3.67 -20.88
CA GLY A 194 12.55 2.54 -20.67
C GLY A 194 12.10 2.33 -19.21
N ALA A 195 12.73 3.00 -18.25
CA ALA A 195 12.34 2.96 -16.84
C ALA A 195 11.29 4.04 -16.54
N ARG A 196 10.56 3.87 -15.41
CA ARG A 196 9.60 4.85 -14.90
C ARG A 196 9.77 4.97 -13.39
N ALA A 197 9.60 6.15 -12.84
CA ALA A 197 9.60 6.34 -11.40
C ALA A 197 8.29 6.98 -10.90
N TYR A 198 7.98 6.73 -9.65
CA TYR A 198 6.86 7.33 -8.93
C TYR A 198 7.38 7.87 -7.60
N ILE A 199 6.87 9.02 -7.20
CA ILE A 199 7.08 9.62 -5.89
C ILE A 199 5.72 9.64 -5.19
N PHE A 200 5.56 8.89 -4.11
CA PHE A 200 4.37 8.91 -3.26
C PHE A 200 4.70 9.71 -2.00
N GLU A 201 4.13 10.91 -1.86
CA GLU A 201 4.23 11.70 -0.64
C GLU A 201 3.04 11.38 0.27
N ILE A 202 3.31 10.96 1.50
CA ILE A 202 2.34 10.52 2.51
C ILE A 202 1.80 11.74 3.27
N LYS A 203 0.47 11.79 3.46
CA LYS A 203 -0.25 12.87 4.12
C LYS A 203 -0.59 12.55 5.57
#